data_ed7fa846eea93eaac11d110d20aac4be
#
_entry.id   ed7fa846eea93eaac11d110d20aac4be
#
_cell.length_a   1.000
_cell.length_b   1.000
_cell.length_c   1.000
_cell.angle_alpha   90.00
_cell.angle_beta   90.00
_cell.angle_gamma   90.00
#
_symmetry.space_group_name_H-M   'P 1'
#
loop_
_entity.id
_entity.type
_entity.pdbx_description
1 polymer ?
#
loop_
_entity_poly.entity_id
_entity_poly.type
_entity_poly.pdbx_seq_one_letter_code
_entity_poly.pdbx_strand_id
1 'polypeptide(L)'
;VIDKVKSEFDLYKYLGLRRLGNLIKKYPQATFYFLSPNEELNLEAVSVFKEIAKCKEDRVHNQVQIYCHARKNNQNQKLEICDGLKHQIHIIDSSNLAVLQLKKNVRNHPVNFVDVDTSKACVKKPFTSMIIGFGETGRDAFRFLYEFGALIDVNGNRNPQKIYVVDEHMDELKGDFLMKAPALKERKNELEWCEEMSIHSERFWEKLSEIIHDLNYIVIAIGCLLYTSDAADDMQ
;
A
#
# COMPACT_ATOMS: atom_id res chain seq x y z
N VAL A 1 -16.13 -18.91 3.13
CA VAL A 1 -17.59 -19.02 3.15
C VAL A 1 -18.30 -17.66 3.08
N ILE A 2 -17.58 -16.57 3.32
CA ILE A 2 -18.11 -15.20 3.27
C ILE A 2 -17.93 -14.56 1.88
N ASP A 3 -17.27 -15.21 0.95
CA ASP A 3 -17.01 -14.73 -0.42
C ASP A 3 -18.25 -14.47 -1.29
N LYS A 4 -19.44 -14.67 -0.74
CA LYS A 4 -20.72 -14.47 -1.47
C LYS A 4 -21.55 -13.29 -0.98
N VAL A 5 -21.05 -12.47 -0.05
CA VAL A 5 -21.77 -11.26 0.37
C VAL A 5 -21.63 -10.20 -0.72
N LYS A 6 -22.71 -9.98 -1.48
CA LYS A 6 -22.69 -9.10 -2.66
C LYS A 6 -23.01 -7.63 -2.37
N SER A 7 -23.40 -7.28 -1.14
CA SER A 7 -23.71 -5.90 -0.76
C SER A 7 -23.51 -5.65 0.74
N GLU A 8 -23.27 -4.39 1.11
CA GLU A 8 -23.10 -3.92 2.48
C GLU A 8 -24.29 -4.32 3.38
N PHE A 9 -25.48 -4.28 2.84
CA PHE A 9 -26.72 -4.65 3.51
C PHE A 9 -26.76 -6.14 3.90
N ASP A 10 -26.07 -6.99 3.15
CA ASP A 10 -26.07 -8.43 3.35
C ASP A 10 -25.19 -8.87 4.53
N LEU A 11 -24.15 -8.10 4.90
CA LEU A 11 -23.32 -8.43 6.05
C LEU A 11 -24.13 -8.36 7.36
N TYR A 12 -24.90 -7.30 7.54
CA TYR A 12 -25.81 -7.15 8.70
C TYR A 12 -26.92 -8.20 8.68
N LYS A 13 -27.47 -8.47 7.51
CA LYS A 13 -28.56 -9.42 7.33
C LYS A 13 -28.10 -10.87 7.49
N TYR A 14 -26.92 -11.19 6.99
CA TYR A 14 -26.39 -12.56 6.98
C TYR A 14 -25.77 -12.96 8.32
N LEU A 15 -25.00 -12.09 8.95
CA LEU A 15 -24.36 -12.39 10.23
C LEU A 15 -25.33 -12.15 11.41
N GLY A 16 -26.25 -11.24 11.28
CA GLY A 16 -27.15 -10.78 12.33
C GLY A 16 -26.42 -10.63 13.67
N LEU A 17 -26.52 -9.51 14.33
CA LEU A 17 -25.81 -9.19 15.58
C LEU A 17 -25.89 -10.35 16.61
N ARG A 18 -27.01 -11.05 16.64
CA ARG A 18 -27.25 -12.19 17.54
C ARG A 18 -26.42 -13.43 17.14
N ARG A 19 -26.29 -13.71 15.84
CA ARG A 19 -25.51 -14.85 15.34
C ARG A 19 -24.02 -14.65 15.56
N LEU A 20 -23.50 -13.46 15.28
CA LEU A 20 -22.10 -13.11 15.52
C LEU A 20 -21.77 -13.22 17.02
N GLY A 21 -22.65 -12.70 17.88
CA GLY A 21 -22.50 -12.85 19.32
C GLY A 21 -22.49 -14.29 19.81
N ASN A 22 -23.24 -15.18 19.17
CA ASN A 22 -23.24 -16.62 19.50
C ASN A 22 -21.99 -17.31 18.97
N LEU A 23 -21.46 -16.90 17.81
CA LEU A 23 -20.19 -17.40 17.29
C LEU A 23 -19.02 -17.06 18.21
N ILE A 24 -18.95 -15.82 18.66
CA ILE A 24 -17.89 -15.37 19.60
C ILE A 24 -17.96 -16.19 20.91
N LYS A 25 -19.17 -16.45 21.43
CA LYS A 25 -19.32 -17.29 22.62
C LYS A 25 -18.90 -18.73 22.41
N LYS A 26 -19.24 -19.29 21.25
CA LYS A 26 -18.94 -20.68 20.92
C LYS A 26 -17.46 -20.89 20.61
N TYR A 27 -16.80 -19.87 20.04
CA TYR A 27 -15.42 -19.95 19.59
C TYR A 27 -14.61 -18.75 20.13
N PRO A 28 -14.24 -18.76 21.42
CA PRO A 28 -13.61 -17.61 22.10
C PRO A 28 -12.19 -17.30 21.59
N GLN A 29 -11.56 -18.18 20.83
CA GLN A 29 -10.23 -18.01 20.24
C GLN A 29 -10.30 -17.91 18.71
N ALA A 30 -11.46 -17.63 18.16
CA ALA A 30 -11.62 -17.55 16.70
C ALA A 30 -10.85 -16.37 16.12
N THR A 31 -10.34 -16.56 14.90
CA THR A 31 -9.76 -15.49 14.08
C THR A 31 -10.77 -15.10 13.01
N PHE A 32 -11.01 -13.79 12.89
CA PHE A 32 -11.93 -13.22 11.90
C PHE A 32 -11.14 -12.40 10.88
N TYR A 33 -11.47 -12.61 9.61
CA TYR A 33 -10.85 -11.91 8.49
C TYR A 33 -11.92 -11.12 7.72
N PHE A 34 -11.71 -9.82 7.61
CA PHE A 34 -12.51 -8.90 6.80
C PHE A 34 -11.64 -8.43 5.62
N LEU A 35 -11.74 -9.14 4.49
CA LEU A 35 -10.82 -9.01 3.36
C LEU A 35 -11.54 -8.65 2.05
N SER A 36 -12.70 -8.00 2.13
CA SER A 36 -13.36 -7.45 0.94
C SER A 36 -12.43 -6.46 0.22
N PRO A 37 -12.49 -6.36 -1.11
CA PRO A 37 -11.84 -5.27 -1.83
C PRO A 37 -12.41 -3.88 -1.45
N ASN A 38 -13.64 -3.84 -0.92
CA ASN A 38 -14.23 -2.61 -0.38
C ASN A 38 -13.75 -2.37 1.06
N GLU A 39 -12.88 -1.37 1.22
CA GLU A 39 -12.29 -0.98 2.51
C GLU A 39 -13.36 -0.50 3.51
N GLU A 40 -14.33 0.30 3.06
CA GLU A 40 -15.36 0.86 3.92
C GLU A 40 -16.21 -0.25 4.54
N LEU A 41 -16.56 -1.26 3.75
CA LEU A 41 -17.29 -2.43 4.22
C LEU A 41 -16.52 -3.21 5.28
N ASN A 42 -15.21 -3.36 5.10
CA ASN A 42 -14.36 -4.03 6.09
C ASN A 42 -14.32 -3.25 7.41
N LEU A 43 -14.13 -1.93 7.33
CA LEU A 43 -14.06 -1.05 8.51
C LEU A 43 -15.39 -1.00 9.26
N GLU A 44 -16.51 -0.94 8.54
CA GLU A 44 -17.85 -0.99 9.13
C GLU A 44 -18.07 -2.32 9.86
N ALA A 45 -17.73 -3.43 9.21
CA ALA A 45 -17.85 -4.76 9.80
C ALA A 45 -17.04 -4.90 11.10
N VAL A 46 -15.82 -4.38 11.13
CA VAL A 46 -14.97 -4.37 12.34
C VAL A 46 -15.58 -3.50 13.42
N SER A 47 -16.14 -2.33 13.07
CA SER A 47 -16.78 -1.44 14.04
C SER A 47 -17.99 -2.10 14.70
N VAL A 48 -18.85 -2.75 13.91
CA VAL A 48 -19.99 -3.53 14.41
C VAL A 48 -19.54 -4.67 15.30
N PHE A 49 -18.49 -5.39 14.91
CA PHE A 49 -17.91 -6.47 15.70
C PHE A 49 -17.44 -5.96 17.07
N LYS A 50 -16.73 -4.82 17.09
CA LYS A 50 -16.24 -4.16 18.31
C LYS A 50 -17.37 -3.83 19.28
N GLU A 51 -18.48 -3.28 18.78
CA GLU A 51 -19.66 -2.98 19.62
C GLU A 51 -20.30 -4.25 20.21
N ILE A 52 -20.43 -5.31 19.42
CA ILE A 52 -20.96 -6.58 19.92
C ILE A 52 -20.04 -7.20 20.97
N ALA A 53 -18.73 -7.12 20.76
CA ALA A 53 -17.76 -7.63 21.70
C ALA A 53 -17.82 -6.87 23.03
N LYS A 54 -17.89 -5.52 23.02
CA LYS A 54 -18.06 -4.69 24.22
C LYS A 54 -19.31 -5.09 25.04
N CYS A 55 -20.44 -5.29 24.40
CA CYS A 55 -21.69 -5.67 25.09
C CYS A 55 -21.61 -7.02 25.81
N LYS A 56 -20.54 -7.79 25.64
CA LYS A 56 -20.41 -9.16 26.18
C LYS A 56 -19.15 -9.36 27.03
N GLU A 57 -18.41 -8.32 27.31
CA GLU A 57 -17.16 -8.36 28.08
C GLU A 57 -17.29 -8.98 29.46
N ASP A 58 -18.44 -8.82 30.10
CA ASP A 58 -18.67 -9.29 31.48
C ASP A 58 -18.71 -10.82 31.65
N ARG A 59 -18.66 -11.60 30.55
CA ARG A 59 -18.94 -13.04 30.63
C ARG A 59 -17.95 -13.99 29.98
N VAL A 60 -17.01 -13.52 29.15
CA VAL A 60 -16.12 -14.44 28.42
C VAL A 60 -14.73 -13.83 28.22
N HIS A 61 -13.71 -14.56 28.63
CA HIS A 61 -12.29 -14.25 28.33
C HIS A 61 -11.98 -14.51 26.86
N ASN A 62 -12.55 -13.73 25.96
CA ASN A 62 -12.37 -13.90 24.52
C ASN A 62 -11.02 -13.32 24.06
N GLN A 63 -10.19 -14.15 23.44
CA GLN A 63 -8.95 -13.75 22.75
C GLN A 63 -9.16 -13.77 21.24
N VAL A 64 -10.19 -13.07 20.78
CA VAL A 64 -10.52 -13.03 19.36
C VAL A 64 -9.51 -12.15 18.62
N GLN A 65 -8.93 -12.68 17.55
CA GLN A 65 -8.08 -11.94 16.61
C GLN A 65 -8.91 -11.49 15.42
N ILE A 66 -8.73 -10.23 15.03
CA ILE A 66 -9.46 -9.62 13.90
C ILE A 66 -8.44 -9.05 12.92
N TYR A 67 -8.51 -9.47 11.66
CA TYR A 67 -7.72 -8.93 10.58
C TYR A 67 -8.64 -8.19 9.60
N CYS A 68 -8.32 -6.93 9.33
CA CYS A 68 -9.11 -6.04 8.50
C CYS A 68 -8.26 -5.47 7.36
N HIS A 69 -8.63 -5.71 6.11
CA HIS A 69 -7.99 -5.07 4.97
C HIS A 69 -8.48 -3.63 4.85
N ALA A 70 -7.59 -2.69 5.10
CA ALA A 70 -7.82 -1.25 4.97
C ALA A 70 -6.49 -0.49 4.93
N ARG A 71 -6.52 0.77 4.47
CA ARG A 71 -5.35 1.67 4.54
C ARG A 71 -4.96 1.94 5.98
N LYS A 72 -3.66 1.88 6.25
CA LYS A 72 -3.11 2.19 7.56
C LYS A 72 -2.92 3.69 7.71
N ASN A 73 -3.92 4.36 8.22
CA ASN A 73 -3.92 5.80 8.50
C ASN A 73 -4.26 6.08 9.97
N ASN A 74 -4.15 7.35 10.40
CA ASN A 74 -4.39 7.75 11.78
C ASN A 74 -5.81 7.43 12.30
N GLN A 75 -6.81 7.41 11.42
CA GLN A 75 -8.19 7.09 11.79
C GLN A 75 -8.37 5.59 11.98
N ASN A 76 -7.86 4.79 11.03
CA ASN A 76 -7.97 3.34 11.07
C ASN A 76 -7.09 2.73 12.17
N GLN A 77 -5.92 3.30 12.48
CA GLN A 77 -5.09 2.88 13.61
C GLN A 77 -5.80 3.00 14.96
N LYS A 78 -6.74 3.94 15.11
CA LYS A 78 -7.57 4.03 16.33
C LYS A 78 -8.45 2.80 16.54
N LEU A 79 -8.76 2.03 15.51
CA LEU A 79 -9.48 0.77 15.63
C LEU A 79 -8.63 -0.32 16.28
N GLU A 80 -7.31 -0.29 16.08
CA GLU A 80 -6.36 -1.22 16.70
C GLU A 80 -6.24 -0.98 18.21
N ILE A 81 -6.52 0.25 18.67
CA ILE A 81 -6.50 0.64 20.08
C ILE A 81 -7.85 0.28 20.69
N CYS A 82 -7.92 -0.85 21.35
CA CYS A 82 -9.12 -1.31 22.04
C CYS A 82 -8.91 -1.15 23.54
N ASP A 83 -9.41 -0.04 24.11
CA ASP A 83 -9.36 0.20 25.55
C ASP A 83 -10.10 -0.91 26.31
N GLY A 84 -9.36 -1.72 27.06
CA GLY A 84 -9.89 -2.77 27.89
C GLY A 84 -10.39 -4.03 27.19
N LEU A 85 -10.40 -4.08 25.85
CA LEU A 85 -10.78 -5.26 25.09
C LEU A 85 -9.65 -6.27 25.00
N LYS A 86 -9.94 -7.53 25.30
CA LYS A 86 -9.02 -8.66 25.08
C LYS A 86 -8.89 -9.05 23.60
N HIS A 87 -9.49 -8.28 22.71
CA HIS A 87 -9.44 -8.50 21.27
C HIS A 87 -8.32 -7.70 20.64
N GLN A 88 -7.64 -8.31 19.70
CA GLN A 88 -6.64 -7.64 18.91
C GLN A 88 -7.18 -7.40 17.49
N ILE A 89 -7.20 -6.15 17.09
CA ILE A 89 -7.58 -5.73 15.73
C ILE A 89 -6.30 -5.37 14.98
N HIS A 90 -6.09 -6.00 13.84
CA HIS A 90 -4.94 -5.77 12.98
C HIS A 90 -5.39 -5.21 11.65
N ILE A 91 -4.95 -3.99 11.34
CA ILE A 91 -5.17 -3.39 10.02
C ILE A 91 -4.11 -3.93 9.06
N ILE A 92 -4.57 -4.55 7.97
CA ILE A 92 -3.72 -5.06 6.90
C ILE A 92 -3.80 -4.07 5.73
N ASP A 93 -2.76 -3.31 5.54
CA ASP A 93 -2.57 -2.46 4.37
C ASP A 93 -1.65 -3.17 3.38
N SER A 94 -2.24 -3.73 2.33
CA SER A 94 -1.52 -4.54 1.34
C SER A 94 -0.47 -3.72 0.57
N SER A 95 -0.75 -2.45 0.27
CA SER A 95 0.17 -1.55 -0.41
C SER A 95 1.39 -1.26 0.45
N ASN A 96 1.18 -0.94 1.72
CA ASN A 96 2.25 -0.71 2.68
C ASN A 96 3.07 -1.98 2.91
N LEU A 97 2.43 -3.15 3.01
CA LEU A 97 3.12 -4.44 3.17
C LEU A 97 4.03 -4.76 1.97
N ALA A 98 3.58 -4.49 0.75
CA ALA A 98 4.38 -4.68 -0.46
C ALA A 98 5.67 -3.84 -0.42
N VAL A 99 5.56 -2.57 -0.03
CA VAL A 99 6.72 -1.68 0.12
C VAL A 99 7.61 -2.08 1.29
N LEU A 100 7.05 -2.55 2.40
CA LEU A 100 7.83 -3.08 3.53
C LEU A 100 8.62 -4.34 3.13
N GLN A 101 8.06 -5.20 2.28
CA GLN A 101 8.80 -6.33 1.73
C GLN A 101 9.95 -5.87 0.83
N LEU A 102 9.73 -4.84 0.01
CA LEU A 102 10.79 -4.24 -0.81
C LEU A 102 11.91 -3.69 0.07
N LYS A 103 11.59 -2.96 1.13
CA LYS A 103 12.56 -2.43 2.12
C LYS A 103 13.36 -3.52 2.83
N LYS A 104 12.78 -4.70 3.02
CA LYS A 104 13.44 -5.84 3.68
C LYS A 104 14.17 -6.77 2.72
N ASN A 105 13.97 -6.63 1.43
CA ASN A 105 14.58 -7.51 0.43
C ASN A 105 16.04 -7.13 0.20
N VAL A 106 16.94 -7.87 0.85
CA VAL A 106 18.39 -7.60 0.78
C VAL A 106 18.91 -7.61 -0.67
N ARG A 107 18.38 -8.50 -1.52
CA ARG A 107 18.83 -8.62 -2.92
C ARG A 107 18.40 -7.46 -3.79
N ASN A 108 17.14 -7.02 -3.65
CA ASN A 108 16.51 -6.00 -4.50
C ASN A 108 16.41 -4.64 -3.83
N HIS A 109 17.07 -4.42 -2.68
CA HIS A 109 17.08 -3.13 -2.03
C HIS A 109 17.79 -2.09 -2.89
N PRO A 110 17.24 -0.87 -3.06
CA PRO A 110 17.82 0.17 -3.92
C PRO A 110 19.29 0.50 -3.62
N VAL A 111 19.74 0.31 -2.39
CA VAL A 111 21.14 0.55 -1.99
C VAL A 111 22.14 -0.25 -2.82
N ASN A 112 21.76 -1.42 -3.33
CA ASN A 112 22.63 -2.26 -4.14
C ASN A 112 22.88 -1.71 -5.55
N PHE A 113 22.10 -0.70 -5.95
CA PHE A 113 22.15 -0.11 -7.28
C PHE A 113 22.64 1.35 -7.26
N VAL A 114 23.18 1.78 -6.12
CA VAL A 114 23.77 3.11 -5.95
C VAL A 114 25.29 3.00 -5.93
N ASP A 115 25.97 3.85 -6.70
CA ASP A 115 27.44 3.92 -6.70
C ASP A 115 27.92 4.74 -5.50
N VAL A 116 28.17 4.04 -4.39
CA VAL A 116 28.60 4.63 -3.12
C VAL A 116 30.12 4.63 -3.02
N ASP A 117 30.69 5.78 -2.72
CA ASP A 117 32.07 5.89 -2.23
C ASP A 117 32.09 5.63 -0.71
N THR A 118 32.41 4.40 -0.34
CA THR A 118 32.44 3.98 1.07
C THR A 118 33.49 4.70 1.90
N SER A 119 34.56 5.21 1.27
CA SER A 119 35.62 5.93 1.96
C SER A 119 35.18 7.34 2.40
N LYS A 120 34.27 7.95 1.63
CA LYS A 120 33.75 9.31 1.86
C LYS A 120 32.32 9.31 2.35
N ALA A 121 31.67 8.15 2.44
CA ALA A 121 30.25 8.00 2.80
C ALA A 121 29.32 8.86 1.94
N CYS A 122 29.56 8.95 0.64
CA CYS A 122 28.80 9.77 -0.31
C CYS A 122 28.50 8.99 -1.59
N VAL A 123 27.63 9.54 -2.43
CA VAL A 123 27.30 8.96 -3.74
C VAL A 123 27.97 9.76 -4.86
N LYS A 124 28.42 9.07 -5.92
CA LYS A 124 29.08 9.69 -7.06
C LYS A 124 28.11 10.27 -8.06
N LYS A 125 26.90 9.68 -8.16
CA LYS A 125 25.86 10.09 -9.11
C LYS A 125 24.51 10.25 -8.40
N PRO A 126 23.60 11.09 -8.92
CA PRO A 126 22.23 11.14 -8.46
C PRO A 126 21.56 9.77 -8.53
N PHE A 127 20.70 9.48 -7.56
CA PHE A 127 19.83 8.31 -7.63
C PHE A 127 18.67 8.60 -8.57
N THR A 128 18.56 7.82 -9.62
CA THR A 128 17.50 7.95 -10.64
C THR A 128 16.59 6.73 -10.60
N SER A 129 15.30 6.93 -10.46
CA SER A 129 14.34 5.84 -10.39
C SER A 129 13.10 6.11 -11.25
N MET A 130 12.42 5.03 -11.63
CA MET A 130 11.15 5.08 -12.33
C MET A 130 10.10 4.27 -11.58
N ILE A 131 8.89 4.81 -11.46
CA ILE A 131 7.73 4.14 -10.89
C ILE A 131 6.68 4.03 -11.98
N ILE A 132 6.27 2.80 -12.26
CA ILE A 132 5.26 2.48 -13.27
C ILE A 132 4.00 2.02 -12.55
N GLY A 133 2.93 2.81 -12.65
CA GLY A 133 1.70 2.70 -11.87
C GLY A 133 1.74 3.58 -10.62
N PHE A 134 0.80 4.55 -10.52
CA PHE A 134 0.76 5.50 -9.40
C PHE A 134 -0.51 5.36 -8.55
N GLY A 135 -1.09 4.15 -8.52
CA GLY A 135 -2.10 3.76 -7.55
C GLY A 135 -1.53 3.76 -6.12
N GLU A 136 -2.22 3.14 -5.17
CA GLU A 136 -1.80 3.15 -3.77
C GLU A 136 -0.41 2.57 -3.53
N THR A 137 -0.11 1.41 -4.12
CA THR A 137 1.22 0.77 -4.01
C THR A 137 2.31 1.64 -4.63
N GLY A 138 2.05 2.25 -5.79
CA GLY A 138 2.99 3.16 -6.45
C GLY A 138 3.26 4.42 -5.62
N ARG A 139 2.25 4.97 -4.97
CA ARG A 139 2.39 6.11 -4.06
C ARG A 139 3.22 5.77 -2.83
N ASP A 140 3.05 4.57 -2.27
CA ASP A 140 3.86 4.12 -1.13
C ASP A 140 5.31 3.82 -1.56
N ALA A 141 5.51 3.23 -2.75
CA ALA A 141 6.83 3.05 -3.33
C ALA A 141 7.51 4.40 -3.62
N PHE A 142 6.76 5.39 -4.13
CA PHE A 142 7.26 6.75 -4.33
C PHE A 142 7.78 7.36 -3.03
N ARG A 143 7.01 7.29 -1.93
CA ARG A 143 7.46 7.81 -0.63
C ARG A 143 8.76 7.14 -0.20
N PHE A 144 8.83 5.83 -0.33
CA PHE A 144 10.05 5.10 0.01
C PHE A 144 11.25 5.53 -0.83
N LEU A 145 11.12 5.58 -2.16
CA LEU A 145 12.24 5.95 -3.04
C LEU A 145 12.62 7.42 -2.89
N TYR A 146 11.65 8.30 -2.64
CA TYR A 146 11.90 9.72 -2.39
C TYR A 146 12.71 9.94 -1.10
N GLU A 147 12.37 9.22 -0.04
CA GLU A 147 13.13 9.24 1.22
C GLU A 147 14.52 8.62 1.04
N PHE A 148 14.59 7.46 0.38
CA PHE A 148 15.84 6.75 0.10
C PHE A 148 16.80 7.57 -0.75
N GLY A 149 16.32 8.25 -1.78
CA GLY A 149 17.15 9.02 -2.73
C GLY A 149 17.71 10.34 -2.15
N ALA A 150 17.43 10.68 -0.89
CA ALA A 150 18.00 11.84 -0.21
C ALA A 150 19.46 11.61 0.20
N LEU A 151 20.32 11.37 -0.78
CA LEU A 151 21.73 11.05 -0.61
C LEU A 151 22.61 12.31 -0.68
N ILE A 152 23.84 12.23 -0.20
CA ILE A 152 24.82 13.32 -0.23
C ILE A 152 25.91 13.08 -1.26
N ASP A 153 26.42 14.18 -1.85
CA ASP A 153 27.54 14.18 -2.77
C ASP A 153 28.89 14.24 -2.05
N VAL A 154 29.98 14.29 -2.80
CA VAL A 154 31.36 14.36 -2.28
C VAL A 154 31.66 15.63 -1.50
N ASN A 155 30.86 16.69 -1.64
CA ASN A 155 30.99 17.97 -0.98
C ASN A 155 30.10 18.06 0.28
N GLY A 156 29.36 16.99 0.59
CA GLY A 156 28.40 16.98 1.70
C GLY A 156 27.07 17.66 1.38
N ASN A 157 26.84 18.06 0.13
CA ASN A 157 25.56 18.62 -0.29
C ASN A 157 24.58 17.52 -0.62
N ARG A 158 23.29 17.82 -0.52
CA ARG A 158 22.23 16.92 -1.01
C ARG A 158 22.42 16.72 -2.51
N ASN A 159 22.63 15.48 -2.93
CA ASN A 159 22.68 15.13 -4.33
C ASN A 159 21.24 15.07 -4.88
N PRO A 160 20.89 15.84 -5.92
CA PRO A 160 19.56 15.84 -6.46
C PRO A 160 19.23 14.46 -7.03
N GLN A 161 18.12 13.91 -6.59
CA GLN A 161 17.57 12.67 -7.15
C GLN A 161 16.67 12.96 -8.34
N LYS A 162 16.40 11.96 -9.16
CA LYS A 162 15.40 12.06 -10.24
C LYS A 162 14.42 10.90 -10.14
N ILE A 163 13.15 11.19 -10.07
CA ILE A 163 12.08 10.19 -10.05
C ILE A 163 11.12 10.45 -11.21
N TYR A 164 11.00 9.47 -12.08
CA TYR A 164 10.01 9.43 -13.16
C TYR A 164 8.80 8.65 -12.67
N VAL A 165 7.63 9.22 -12.81
CA VAL A 165 6.37 8.58 -12.40
C VAL A 165 5.47 8.45 -13.62
N VAL A 166 5.10 7.22 -13.94
CA VAL A 166 4.34 6.87 -15.15
C VAL A 166 3.01 6.25 -14.75
N ASP A 167 1.91 6.80 -15.27
CA ASP A 167 0.57 6.22 -15.13
C ASP A 167 -0.33 6.73 -16.25
N GLU A 168 -1.30 5.94 -16.68
CA GLU A 168 -2.30 6.34 -17.69
C GLU A 168 -3.24 7.44 -17.19
N HIS A 169 -3.49 7.47 -15.87
CA HIS A 169 -4.37 8.43 -15.20
C HIS A 169 -3.57 9.43 -14.35
N MET A 170 -2.35 9.76 -14.78
CA MET A 170 -1.42 10.55 -13.97
C MET A 170 -1.97 11.92 -13.58
N ASP A 171 -2.68 12.62 -14.46
CA ASP A 171 -3.18 13.98 -14.18
C ASP A 171 -4.10 13.99 -12.93
N GLU A 172 -5.04 13.06 -12.87
CA GLU A 172 -5.95 12.90 -11.73
C GLU A 172 -5.20 12.43 -10.46
N LEU A 173 -4.38 11.38 -10.58
CA LEU A 173 -3.64 10.80 -9.46
C LEU A 173 -2.63 11.76 -8.85
N LYS A 174 -1.94 12.55 -9.68
CA LYS A 174 -0.99 13.58 -9.28
C LYS A 174 -1.68 14.71 -8.52
N GLY A 175 -2.85 15.15 -9.00
CA GLY A 175 -3.63 16.20 -8.36
C GLY A 175 -3.95 15.88 -6.90
N ASP A 176 -4.56 14.72 -6.65
CA ASP A 176 -4.88 14.21 -5.31
C ASP A 176 -3.62 14.06 -4.43
N PHE A 177 -2.54 13.52 -5.00
CA PHE A 177 -1.30 13.30 -4.26
C PHE A 177 -0.64 14.62 -3.84
N LEU A 178 -0.54 15.60 -4.74
CA LEU A 178 0.07 16.90 -4.49
C LEU A 178 -0.77 17.81 -3.56
N MET A 179 -2.08 17.59 -3.46
CA MET A 179 -2.89 18.23 -2.42
C MET A 179 -2.48 17.77 -1.01
N LYS A 180 -2.13 16.50 -0.86
CA LYS A 180 -1.68 15.92 0.42
C LYS A 180 -0.20 16.18 0.72
N ALA A 181 0.61 16.50 -0.31
CA ALA A 181 2.04 16.75 -0.19
C ALA A 181 2.46 18.01 -1.01
N PRO A 182 1.99 19.22 -0.63
CA PRO A 182 2.16 20.44 -1.43
C PRO A 182 3.63 20.85 -1.64
N ALA A 183 4.52 20.51 -0.72
CA ALA A 183 5.95 20.80 -0.84
C ALA A 183 6.62 20.13 -2.06
N LEU A 184 6.04 19.05 -2.59
CA LEU A 184 6.55 18.37 -3.79
C LEU A 184 6.31 19.16 -5.08
N LYS A 185 5.39 20.15 -5.08
CA LYS A 185 5.14 21.03 -6.24
C LYS A 185 6.38 21.85 -6.62
N GLU A 186 7.22 22.16 -5.63
CA GLU A 186 8.44 22.94 -5.83
C GLU A 186 9.63 22.09 -6.31
N ARG A 187 9.50 20.77 -6.31
CA ARG A 187 10.56 19.81 -6.65
C ARG A 187 10.56 19.39 -8.12
N LYS A 188 10.27 20.31 -9.03
CA LYS A 188 10.17 20.03 -10.47
C LYS A 188 11.44 19.45 -11.09
N ASN A 189 12.61 19.79 -10.55
CA ASN A 189 13.88 19.29 -11.04
C ASN A 189 14.14 17.84 -10.60
N GLU A 190 13.51 17.40 -9.52
CA GLU A 190 13.67 16.05 -8.96
C GLU A 190 12.56 15.10 -9.44
N LEU A 191 11.39 15.63 -9.82
CA LEU A 191 10.21 14.84 -10.11
C LEU A 191 9.73 15.11 -11.55
N GLU A 192 9.57 14.04 -12.31
CA GLU A 192 8.97 14.09 -13.64
C GLU A 192 7.71 13.22 -13.69
N TRP A 193 6.57 13.87 -13.84
CA TRP A 193 5.27 13.25 -13.96
C TRP A 193 4.97 13.00 -15.43
N CYS A 194 5.03 11.74 -15.85
CA CYS A 194 4.76 11.34 -17.23
C CYS A 194 3.25 11.15 -17.40
N GLU A 195 2.60 12.22 -17.84
CA GLU A 195 1.14 12.29 -17.96
C GLU A 195 0.65 11.44 -19.13
N GLU A 196 -0.50 10.78 -18.94
CA GLU A 196 -1.21 9.97 -19.95
C GLU A 196 -0.30 8.98 -20.70
N MET A 197 0.59 8.33 -19.97
CA MET A 197 1.58 7.44 -20.57
C MET A 197 1.27 5.98 -20.20
N SER A 198 0.80 5.23 -21.19
CA SER A 198 0.63 3.78 -21.09
C SER A 198 1.94 3.06 -21.41
N ILE A 199 2.22 1.97 -20.71
CA ILE A 199 3.35 1.06 -21.03
C ILE A 199 3.24 0.43 -22.41
N HIS A 200 2.05 0.45 -23.00
CA HIS A 200 1.80 -0.06 -24.36
C HIS A 200 2.03 1.00 -25.44
N SER A 201 2.29 2.27 -25.07
CA SER A 201 2.51 3.35 -26.00
C SER A 201 3.96 3.44 -26.47
N GLU A 202 4.17 3.82 -27.73
CA GLU A 202 5.50 4.10 -28.29
C GLU A 202 6.23 5.17 -27.47
N ARG A 203 5.50 6.21 -27.04
CA ARG A 203 6.01 7.29 -26.19
C ARG A 203 6.65 6.81 -24.89
N PHE A 204 6.12 5.73 -24.29
CA PHE A 204 6.73 5.11 -23.09
C PHE A 204 8.09 4.51 -23.42
N TRP A 205 8.18 3.77 -24.51
CA TRP A 205 9.43 3.10 -24.93
C TRP A 205 10.50 4.08 -25.37
N GLU A 206 10.11 5.16 -26.05
CA GLU A 206 11.00 6.27 -26.36
C GLU A 206 11.56 6.91 -25.10
N LYS A 207 10.68 7.24 -24.13
CA LYS A 207 11.09 7.82 -22.85
C LYS A 207 12.02 6.88 -22.07
N LEU A 208 11.67 5.61 -21.99
CA LEU A 208 12.51 4.63 -21.31
C LEU A 208 13.88 4.52 -21.98
N SER A 209 13.95 4.50 -23.30
CA SER A 209 15.20 4.45 -24.05
C SER A 209 16.09 5.68 -23.82
N GLU A 210 15.47 6.85 -23.66
CA GLU A 210 16.17 8.11 -23.36
C GLU A 210 16.90 8.04 -22.00
N ILE A 211 16.24 7.47 -20.98
CA ILE A 211 16.70 7.56 -19.59
C ILE A 211 17.37 6.28 -19.06
N ILE A 212 17.31 5.17 -19.78
CA ILE A 212 17.70 3.84 -19.28
C ILE A 212 19.16 3.78 -18.81
N HIS A 213 20.05 4.56 -19.42
CA HIS A 213 21.47 4.59 -19.05
C HIS A 213 21.76 5.27 -17.72
N ASP A 214 20.86 6.15 -17.28
CA ASP A 214 20.96 6.85 -16.00
C ASP A 214 20.09 6.21 -14.90
N LEU A 215 19.25 5.25 -15.28
CA LEU A 215 18.25 4.66 -14.40
C LEU A 215 18.90 3.62 -13.46
N ASN A 216 18.79 3.85 -12.17
CA ASN A 216 19.27 2.92 -11.14
C ASN A 216 18.22 1.89 -10.74
N TYR A 217 16.92 2.30 -10.74
CA TYR A 217 15.88 1.47 -10.12
C TYR A 217 14.52 1.65 -10.78
N ILE A 218 13.82 0.54 -10.99
CA ILE A 218 12.44 0.55 -11.51
C ILE A 218 11.54 -0.18 -10.54
N VAL A 219 10.41 0.43 -10.19
CA VAL A 219 9.30 -0.21 -9.48
C VAL A 219 8.10 -0.31 -10.40
N ILE A 220 7.60 -1.52 -10.59
CA ILE A 220 6.36 -1.78 -11.32
C ILE A 220 5.27 -2.02 -10.29
N ALA A 221 4.31 -1.09 -10.19
CA ALA A 221 3.21 -1.09 -9.25
C ALA A 221 1.84 -1.04 -9.95
N ILE A 222 1.78 -1.59 -11.15
CA ILE A 222 0.54 -1.75 -11.90
C ILE A 222 -0.25 -2.87 -11.22
N GLY A 223 -1.53 -2.65 -10.94
CA GLY A 223 -2.42 -3.69 -10.46
C GLY A 223 -2.42 -4.84 -11.46
N CYS A 224 -1.97 -5.99 -11.01
CA CYS A 224 -1.87 -7.16 -11.89
C CYS A 224 -3.28 -7.67 -12.19
N LEU A 225 -3.83 -7.28 -13.33
CA LEU A 225 -5.06 -7.86 -13.90
C LEU A 225 -4.93 -9.35 -14.24
N LEU A 226 -3.74 -9.95 -14.07
CA LEU A 226 -3.47 -11.36 -14.30
C LEU A 226 -4.23 -12.31 -13.37
N TYR A 227 -4.94 -11.79 -12.36
CA TYR A 227 -5.81 -12.58 -11.49
C TYR A 227 -7.31 -12.36 -11.75
N THR A 228 -7.67 -11.68 -12.82
CA THR A 228 -9.06 -11.60 -13.24
C THR A 228 -9.37 -12.71 -14.24
N SER A 229 -10.11 -13.71 -13.80
CA SER A 229 -10.95 -14.66 -14.54
C SER A 229 -10.36 -15.49 -15.69
N ASP A 230 -9.43 -15.02 -16.49
CA ASP A 230 -9.01 -15.72 -17.70
C ASP A 230 -8.10 -16.92 -17.43
N ALA A 231 -7.36 -16.93 -16.31
CA ALA A 231 -6.53 -18.08 -15.94
C ALA A 231 -7.35 -19.29 -15.43
N ALA A 232 -8.64 -19.09 -15.11
CA ALA A 232 -9.53 -20.18 -14.68
C ALA A 232 -10.24 -20.85 -15.86
N ASP A 233 -10.37 -20.17 -17.01
CA ASP A 233 -11.04 -20.68 -18.20
C ASP A 233 -10.09 -21.49 -19.11
N ASP A 234 -8.79 -21.26 -19.04
CA ASP A 234 -7.77 -22.01 -19.80
C ASP A 234 -7.37 -23.36 -19.16
N MET A 235 -7.95 -23.72 -18.03
CA MET A 235 -7.70 -24.99 -17.33
C MET A 235 -8.89 -25.95 -17.33
N GLN A 236 -9.81 -25.86 -18.31
CA GLN A 236 -10.84 -26.86 -18.56
C GLN A 236 -10.53 -27.71 -19.80
#